data_8359a654f6457d16e0bb7cfaa9470828
#
_entry.id   8359a654f6457d16e0bb7cfaa9470828
#
_cell.length_a   1.000
_cell.length_b   1.000
_cell.length_c   1.000
_cell.angle_alpha   90.00
_cell.angle_beta   90.00
_cell.angle_gamma   90.00
#
_symmetry.space_group_name_H-M   'P 1'
#
loop_
_entity.id
_entity.type
_entity.pdbx_description
1 polymer ?
#
loop_
_entity_poly.entity_id
_entity_poly.type
_entity_poly.pdbx_seq_one_letter_code
_entity_poly.pdbx_strand_id
1 'polypeptide(L)'
;MKETPERYPTPEQSIGTMVTIDDTALVFEGGGMRNAYTAALVARLIAEGINFPHVSGVSAGSSHLCNFTSRDARRSHATFVDLVDDPEFGGLKHFRKGHGYFNAEYIYERVCYPDGAYPFNMDAFLANPARTRVAAFNASRGEVRWFSKEDMSTLDTLGPIIRASSTLPILMPPVEIDGDTYVDGALGPNG
;
A
#
# COMPACT_ATOMS: atom_id res chain seq x y z
N MET A 1 22.99 -0.66 -3.16
CA MET A 1 22.08 -0.86 -2.02
C MET A 1 22.60 0.00 -0.88
N LYS A 2 21.90 1.08 -0.52
CA LYS A 2 22.21 1.81 0.72
C LYS A 2 21.75 0.95 1.87
N GLU A 3 22.65 0.56 2.77
CA GLU A 3 22.30 -0.17 3.98
C GLU A 3 21.30 0.68 4.77
N THR A 4 20.05 0.24 4.83
CA THR A 4 19.07 0.79 5.76
C THR A 4 19.52 0.37 7.17
N PRO A 5 19.73 1.31 8.10
CA PRO A 5 20.30 0.95 9.40
C PRO A 5 19.40 -0.05 10.14
N GLU A 6 20.01 -0.89 10.99
CA GLU A 6 19.37 -1.86 11.93
C GLU A 6 18.38 -1.26 12.94
N ARG A 7 17.77 -0.14 12.59
CA ARG A 7 17.00 0.76 13.45
C ARG A 7 15.56 0.30 13.70
N TYR A 8 15.09 -0.68 12.94
CA TYR A 8 13.68 -1.10 13.00
C TYR A 8 13.58 -2.60 13.31
N PRO A 9 12.62 -3.00 14.15
CA PRO A 9 12.35 -4.42 14.40
C PRO A 9 11.94 -5.13 13.10
N THR A 10 12.19 -6.43 13.05
CA THR A 10 11.61 -7.26 11.98
C THR A 10 10.09 -7.38 12.17
N PRO A 11 9.33 -7.72 11.13
CA PRO A 11 7.89 -7.95 11.25
C PRO A 11 7.52 -8.94 12.37
N GLU A 12 8.26 -10.05 12.49
CA GLU A 12 8.02 -11.09 13.49
C GLU A 12 8.29 -10.57 14.92
N GLN A 13 9.38 -9.81 15.11
CA GLN A 13 9.68 -9.18 16.40
C GLN A 13 8.60 -8.16 16.79
N SER A 14 8.09 -7.41 15.82
CA SER A 14 7.10 -6.37 16.05
C SER A 14 5.71 -6.93 16.40
N ILE A 15 5.28 -8.05 15.80
CA ILE A 15 4.00 -8.70 16.08
C ILE A 15 3.93 -9.18 17.54
N GLY A 16 5.01 -9.74 18.07
CA GLY A 16 5.05 -10.28 19.44
C GLY A 16 4.93 -9.23 20.54
N THR A 17 5.09 -7.94 20.23
CA THR A 17 5.12 -6.83 21.21
C THR A 17 4.03 -5.79 21.00
N MET A 18 3.03 -6.07 20.15
CA MET A 18 1.99 -5.11 19.83
C MET A 18 1.11 -4.76 21.03
N VAL A 19 0.86 -3.45 21.20
CA VAL A 19 -0.16 -2.89 22.09
C VAL A 19 -1.23 -2.24 21.24
N THR A 20 -2.45 -2.76 21.29
CA THR A 20 -3.58 -2.23 20.54
C THR A 20 -4.27 -1.10 21.33
N ILE A 21 -4.54 0.01 20.66
CA ILE A 21 -5.33 1.14 21.22
C ILE A 21 -6.79 0.90 20.79
N ASP A 22 -7.61 0.36 21.69
CA ASP A 22 -8.87 -0.33 21.36
C ASP A 22 -9.97 0.56 20.78
N ASP A 23 -10.09 1.81 21.18
CA ASP A 23 -11.17 2.74 20.76
C ASP A 23 -10.77 3.72 19.67
N THR A 24 -9.72 3.39 18.94
CA THR A 24 -9.17 4.29 17.92
C THR A 24 -9.04 3.56 16.58
N ALA A 25 -9.38 4.25 15.50
CA ALA A 25 -9.08 3.81 14.14
C ALA A 25 -7.92 4.61 13.57
N LEU A 26 -7.05 3.93 12.82
CA LEU A 26 -5.99 4.58 12.05
C LEU A 26 -6.45 4.74 10.59
N VAL A 27 -6.45 5.97 10.09
CA VAL A 27 -6.84 6.29 8.71
C VAL A 27 -5.65 6.92 8.00
N PHE A 28 -5.26 6.32 6.88
CA PHE A 28 -4.21 6.84 6.01
C PHE A 28 -4.83 7.51 4.78
N GLU A 29 -4.65 8.81 4.69
CA GLU A 29 -5.07 9.58 3.51
C GLU A 29 -4.19 9.32 2.30
N GLY A 30 -4.73 9.59 1.10
CA GLY A 30 -3.98 9.64 -0.14
C GLY A 30 -3.01 10.82 -0.19
N GLY A 31 -2.24 10.92 -1.28
CA GLY A 31 -1.31 12.04 -1.46
C GLY A 31 -0.14 11.75 -2.40
N GLY A 32 -0.12 10.57 -3.03
CA GLY A 32 0.96 10.14 -3.91
C GLY A 32 2.31 10.19 -3.19
N MET A 33 3.34 10.72 -3.85
CA MET A 33 4.70 10.78 -3.28
C MET A 33 4.85 11.69 -2.06
N ARG A 34 3.89 12.57 -1.76
CA ARG A 34 3.89 13.36 -0.51
C ARG A 34 3.80 12.46 0.72
N ASN A 35 3.29 11.26 0.57
CA ASN A 35 3.20 10.24 1.62
C ASN A 35 4.58 9.64 2.03
N ALA A 36 5.68 10.06 1.41
CA ALA A 36 7.02 9.81 1.95
C ALA A 36 7.18 10.33 3.40
N TYR A 37 6.49 11.44 3.74
CA TYR A 37 6.42 11.94 5.12
C TYR A 37 5.70 10.95 6.06
N THR A 38 4.59 10.37 5.60
CA THR A 38 3.80 9.39 6.38
C THR A 38 4.59 8.10 6.63
N ALA A 39 5.52 7.73 5.74
CA ALA A 39 6.37 6.56 5.92
C ALA A 39 7.17 6.60 7.23
N ALA A 40 7.66 7.77 7.63
CA ALA A 40 8.37 7.96 8.89
C ALA A 40 7.46 7.75 10.10
N LEU A 41 6.20 8.22 10.03
CA LEU A 41 5.20 7.99 11.07
C LEU A 41 4.86 6.50 11.20
N VAL A 42 4.62 5.83 10.06
CA VAL A 42 4.34 4.37 10.04
C VAL A 42 5.49 3.60 10.68
N ALA A 43 6.74 3.89 10.28
CA ALA A 43 7.92 3.26 10.86
C ALA A 43 8.01 3.49 12.39
N ARG A 44 7.67 4.70 12.85
CA ARG A 44 7.67 5.02 14.28
C ARG A 44 6.59 4.26 15.04
N LEU A 45 5.36 4.23 14.55
CA LEU A 45 4.26 3.47 15.17
C LEU A 45 4.60 1.98 15.30
N ILE A 46 5.22 1.41 14.25
CA ILE A 46 5.69 0.02 14.27
C ILE A 46 6.78 -0.18 15.32
N ALA A 47 7.78 0.71 15.38
CA ALA A 47 8.88 0.63 16.33
C ALA A 47 8.43 0.73 17.80
N GLU A 48 7.39 1.53 18.06
CA GLU A 48 6.77 1.66 19.39
C GLU A 48 5.78 0.53 19.73
N GLY A 49 5.61 -0.45 18.83
CA GLY A 49 4.68 -1.55 19.05
C GLY A 49 3.19 -1.16 19.00
N ILE A 50 2.85 0.05 18.55
CA ILE A 50 1.47 0.54 18.53
C ILE A 50 0.70 -0.14 17.40
N ASN A 51 -0.51 -0.64 17.74
CA ASN A 51 -1.47 -1.18 16.78
C ASN A 51 -2.87 -0.60 17.02
N PHE A 52 -3.77 -0.79 16.05
CA PHE A 52 -5.16 -0.31 16.10
C PHE A 52 -6.10 -1.42 15.65
N PRO A 53 -7.32 -1.52 16.21
CA PRO A 53 -8.28 -2.56 15.84
C PRO A 53 -8.86 -2.36 14.44
N HIS A 54 -8.79 -1.14 13.90
CA HIS A 54 -9.24 -0.80 12.55
C HIS A 54 -8.22 0.11 11.85
N VAL A 55 -7.84 -0.29 10.63
CA VAL A 55 -6.92 0.49 9.79
C VAL A 55 -7.55 0.63 8.41
N SER A 56 -7.65 1.85 7.91
CA SER A 56 -8.14 2.12 6.56
C SER A 56 -7.19 3.01 5.77
N GLY A 57 -7.27 2.93 4.44
CA GLY A 57 -6.42 3.73 3.58
C GLY A 57 -6.96 3.87 2.17
N VAL A 58 -6.56 4.95 1.50
CA VAL A 58 -6.89 5.24 0.11
C VAL A 58 -5.65 5.72 -0.63
N SER A 59 -5.51 5.40 -1.91
CA SER A 59 -4.38 5.83 -2.73
C SER A 59 -3.04 5.40 -2.10
N ALA A 60 -2.06 6.29 -2.01
CA ALA A 60 -0.81 6.04 -1.31
C ALA A 60 -1.01 5.60 0.16
N GLY A 61 -2.12 6.00 0.79
CA GLY A 61 -2.50 5.56 2.14
C GLY A 61 -2.79 4.06 2.21
N SER A 62 -3.26 3.44 1.13
CA SER A 62 -3.45 1.98 1.08
C SER A 62 -2.13 1.22 1.16
N SER A 63 -1.05 1.74 0.56
CA SER A 63 0.29 1.18 0.69
C SER A 63 0.83 1.31 2.12
N HIS A 64 0.56 2.45 2.80
CA HIS A 64 0.91 2.61 4.21
C HIS A 64 0.13 1.66 5.12
N LEU A 65 -1.17 1.46 4.85
CA LEU A 65 -1.98 0.44 5.53
C LEU A 65 -1.31 -0.93 5.44
N CYS A 66 -0.89 -1.35 4.25
CA CYS A 66 -0.21 -2.63 4.04
C CYS A 66 1.09 -2.72 4.83
N ASN A 67 1.96 -1.71 4.74
CA ASN A 67 3.24 -1.68 5.46
C ASN A 67 3.04 -1.66 6.97
N PHE A 68 2.06 -0.89 7.48
CA PHE A 68 1.72 -0.84 8.90
C PHE A 68 1.18 -2.20 9.40
N THR A 69 0.24 -2.79 8.66
CA THR A 69 -0.41 -4.03 9.06
C THR A 69 0.53 -5.24 8.96
N SER A 70 1.44 -5.28 7.97
CA SER A 70 2.50 -6.28 7.89
C SER A 70 3.68 -6.01 8.86
N ARG A 71 3.63 -4.91 9.62
CA ARG A 71 4.66 -4.50 10.60
C ARG A 71 6.05 -4.31 9.99
N ASP A 72 6.11 -3.93 8.71
CA ASP A 72 7.38 -3.75 8.01
C ASP A 72 7.79 -2.28 7.90
N ALA A 73 8.48 -1.79 8.92
CA ALA A 73 8.99 -0.42 8.99
C ALA A 73 10.04 -0.13 7.91
N ARG A 74 10.84 -1.13 7.52
CA ARG A 74 11.87 -0.99 6.47
C ARG A 74 11.22 -0.81 5.11
N ARG A 75 10.23 -1.66 4.81
CA ARG A 75 9.46 -1.59 3.58
C ARG A 75 8.68 -0.26 3.48
N SER A 76 8.16 0.25 4.61
CA SER A 76 7.50 1.56 4.65
C SER A 76 8.40 2.68 4.15
N HIS A 77 9.67 2.70 4.56
CA HIS A 77 10.65 3.66 4.03
C HIS A 77 10.98 3.36 2.56
N ALA A 78 11.36 2.12 2.26
CA ALA A 78 11.89 1.73 0.96
C ALA A 78 10.88 2.01 -0.19
N THR A 79 9.60 1.70 0.01
CA THR A 79 8.57 1.88 -1.03
C THR A 79 8.19 3.35 -1.30
N PHE A 80 8.49 4.28 -0.38
CA PHE A 80 8.16 5.70 -0.55
C PHE A 80 9.38 6.62 -0.74
N VAL A 81 10.59 6.13 -0.42
CA VAL A 81 11.81 6.94 -0.49
C VAL A 81 12.81 6.35 -1.48
N ASP A 82 13.11 5.04 -1.36
CA ASP A 82 14.16 4.44 -2.18
C ASP A 82 13.65 4.02 -3.57
N LEU A 83 12.40 3.54 -3.67
CA LEU A 83 11.81 3.04 -4.92
C LEU A 83 11.71 4.12 -6.00
N VAL A 84 11.61 5.41 -5.63
CA VAL A 84 11.53 6.51 -6.59
C VAL A 84 12.80 6.66 -7.44
N ASP A 85 13.94 6.21 -6.93
CA ASP A 85 15.23 6.21 -7.63
C ASP A 85 15.38 5.02 -8.59
N ASP A 86 14.44 4.07 -8.58
CA ASP A 86 14.47 2.91 -9.47
C ASP A 86 14.09 3.33 -10.90
N PRO A 87 14.92 3.00 -11.93
CA PRO A 87 14.63 3.31 -13.33
C PRO A 87 13.31 2.72 -13.86
N GLU A 88 12.79 1.68 -13.23
CA GLU A 88 11.51 1.06 -13.59
C GLU A 88 10.30 1.69 -12.88
N PHE A 89 10.51 2.63 -11.94
CA PHE A 89 9.43 3.30 -11.22
C PHE A 89 8.49 4.08 -12.14
N GLY A 90 9.06 4.78 -13.16
CA GLY A 90 8.24 5.56 -14.08
C GLY A 90 9.05 6.37 -15.08
N GLY A 91 8.37 7.28 -15.76
CA GLY A 91 8.99 8.23 -16.69
C GLY A 91 8.42 8.16 -18.11
N LEU A 92 8.92 9.03 -18.98
CA LEU A 92 8.42 9.17 -20.36
C LEU A 92 8.55 7.90 -21.21
N LYS A 93 9.50 7.00 -20.88
CA LYS A 93 9.64 5.71 -21.57
C LYS A 93 8.39 4.83 -21.39
N HIS A 94 7.80 4.83 -20.18
CA HIS A 94 6.61 4.06 -19.85
C HIS A 94 5.36 4.70 -20.45
N PHE A 95 5.28 6.03 -20.40
CA PHE A 95 4.18 6.78 -21.00
C PHE A 95 4.07 6.53 -22.51
N ARG A 96 5.20 6.52 -23.25
CA ARG A 96 5.23 6.22 -24.69
C ARG A 96 4.80 4.80 -25.04
N LYS A 97 4.91 3.85 -24.11
CA LYS A 97 4.48 2.45 -24.28
C LYS A 97 3.01 2.24 -23.89
N GLY A 98 2.29 3.27 -23.48
CA GLY A 98 0.90 3.16 -23.04
C GLY A 98 0.70 2.64 -21.61
N HIS A 99 1.79 2.52 -20.82
CA HIS A 99 1.73 2.04 -19.43
C HIS A 99 1.45 3.16 -18.41
N GLY A 100 1.15 4.40 -18.88
CA GLY A 100 1.09 5.59 -18.02
C GLY A 100 2.48 6.15 -17.70
N TYR A 101 2.53 7.22 -16.91
CA TYR A 101 3.79 7.80 -16.46
C TYR A 101 4.48 6.92 -15.41
N PHE A 102 3.71 6.40 -14.46
CA PHE A 102 4.19 5.45 -13.47
C PHE A 102 4.01 4.01 -13.97
N ASN A 103 5.01 3.18 -13.76
CA ASN A 103 4.93 1.74 -14.04
C ASN A 103 4.16 1.04 -12.91
N ALA A 104 2.83 1.18 -12.92
CA ALA A 104 1.97 0.76 -11.83
C ALA A 104 2.06 -0.75 -11.53
N GLU A 105 2.16 -1.60 -12.57
CA GLU A 105 2.35 -3.04 -12.40
C GLU A 105 3.65 -3.34 -11.63
N TYR A 106 4.75 -2.68 -12.01
CA TYR A 106 6.01 -2.83 -11.30
C TYR A 106 5.90 -2.39 -9.84
N ILE A 107 5.37 -1.19 -9.60
CA ILE A 107 5.30 -0.55 -8.27
C ILE A 107 4.43 -1.36 -7.29
N TYR A 108 3.28 -1.86 -7.73
CA TYR A 108 2.29 -2.45 -6.84
C TYR A 108 2.25 -3.98 -6.88
N GLU A 109 2.71 -4.60 -7.97
CA GLU A 109 2.61 -6.04 -8.16
C GLU A 109 3.98 -6.72 -8.19
N ARG A 110 4.96 -6.20 -8.97
CA ARG A 110 6.25 -6.90 -9.14
C ARG A 110 7.19 -6.75 -7.95
N VAL A 111 7.31 -5.55 -7.37
CA VAL A 111 8.25 -5.30 -6.26
C VAL A 111 7.88 -6.03 -4.97
N CYS A 112 6.62 -6.45 -4.80
CA CYS A 112 6.14 -7.09 -3.57
C CYS A 112 6.28 -8.63 -3.59
N TYR A 113 6.59 -9.24 -4.72
CA TYR A 113 6.81 -10.69 -4.80
C TYR A 113 8.11 -11.11 -4.12
N PRO A 114 8.27 -12.40 -3.76
CA PRO A 114 9.46 -12.89 -3.03
C PRO A 114 10.80 -12.64 -3.74
N ASP A 115 10.80 -12.56 -5.06
CA ASP A 115 11.95 -12.24 -5.91
C ASP A 115 12.04 -10.76 -6.30
N GLY A 116 11.09 -9.94 -5.84
CA GLY A 116 11.03 -8.51 -6.09
C GLY A 116 11.99 -7.70 -5.21
N ALA A 117 12.11 -6.39 -5.51
CA ALA A 117 13.02 -5.50 -4.80
C ALA A 117 12.64 -5.29 -3.32
N TYR A 118 11.35 -5.32 -3.01
CA TYR A 118 10.80 -5.11 -1.66
C TYR A 118 9.70 -6.13 -1.35
N PRO A 119 10.07 -7.40 -1.06
CA PRO A 119 9.12 -8.48 -0.79
C PRO A 119 8.13 -8.11 0.31
N PHE A 120 6.87 -8.49 0.14
CA PHE A 120 5.82 -8.24 1.11
C PHE A 120 5.59 -9.45 2.01
N ASN A 121 5.55 -9.24 3.32
CA ASN A 121 5.28 -10.30 4.28
C ASN A 121 3.77 -10.52 4.44
N MET A 122 3.20 -11.40 3.60
CA MET A 122 1.78 -11.76 3.63
C MET A 122 1.38 -12.42 4.95
N ASP A 123 2.23 -13.29 5.52
CA ASP A 123 1.93 -13.99 6.76
C ASP A 123 1.78 -12.99 7.91
N ALA A 124 2.66 -12.01 8.02
CA ALA A 124 2.57 -10.94 9.01
C ALA A 124 1.33 -10.06 8.79
N PHE A 125 0.99 -9.74 7.53
CA PHE A 125 -0.22 -8.99 7.19
C PHE A 125 -1.49 -9.73 7.62
N LEU A 126 -1.59 -11.02 7.33
CA LEU A 126 -2.75 -11.84 7.68
C LEU A 126 -2.83 -12.10 9.19
N ALA A 127 -1.71 -12.29 9.86
CA ALA A 127 -1.63 -12.54 11.30
C ALA A 127 -1.99 -11.31 12.17
N ASN A 128 -1.87 -10.09 11.63
CA ASN A 128 -2.24 -8.88 12.37
C ASN A 128 -3.76 -8.87 12.66
N PRO A 129 -4.22 -8.68 13.91
CA PRO A 129 -5.64 -8.74 14.26
C PRO A 129 -6.46 -7.55 13.74
N ALA A 130 -5.83 -6.48 13.26
CA ALA A 130 -6.52 -5.31 12.75
C ALA A 130 -7.44 -5.65 11.57
N ARG A 131 -8.66 -5.12 11.60
CA ARG A 131 -9.53 -5.08 10.42
C ARG A 131 -9.03 -4.02 9.46
N THR A 132 -8.87 -4.37 8.19
CA THR A 132 -8.39 -3.43 7.18
C THR A 132 -9.49 -3.06 6.18
N ARG A 133 -9.45 -1.83 5.67
CA ARG A 133 -10.31 -1.35 4.59
C ARG A 133 -9.50 -0.50 3.61
N VAL A 134 -9.52 -0.88 2.34
CA VAL A 134 -8.89 -0.14 1.24
C VAL A 134 -9.98 0.36 0.29
N ALA A 135 -10.02 1.67 0.05
CA ALA A 135 -10.98 2.28 -0.86
C ALA A 135 -10.46 2.31 -2.30
N ALA A 136 -11.29 1.90 -3.26
CA ALA A 136 -11.08 2.18 -4.68
C ALA A 136 -12.41 2.60 -5.31
N PHE A 137 -12.36 3.51 -6.30
CA PHE A 137 -13.55 3.96 -7.01
C PHE A 137 -13.85 3.01 -8.17
N ASN A 138 -15.00 2.34 -8.11
CA ASN A 138 -15.55 1.52 -9.18
C ASN A 138 -16.14 2.45 -10.25
N ALA A 139 -15.39 2.69 -11.32
CA ALA A 139 -15.81 3.58 -12.41
C ALA A 139 -16.94 2.96 -13.26
N SER A 140 -17.07 1.62 -13.29
CA SER A 140 -18.16 0.93 -13.99
C SER A 140 -19.52 1.16 -13.33
N ARG A 141 -19.54 1.28 -11.98
CA ARG A 141 -20.77 1.42 -11.19
C ARG A 141 -20.98 2.80 -10.59
N GLY A 142 -19.95 3.66 -10.59
CA GLY A 142 -20.02 5.01 -10.03
C GLY A 142 -20.04 5.04 -8.48
N GLU A 143 -19.43 4.05 -7.82
CA GLU A 143 -19.44 3.91 -6.36
C GLU A 143 -18.06 3.58 -5.80
N VAL A 144 -17.82 3.88 -4.52
CA VAL A 144 -16.61 3.47 -3.82
C VAL A 144 -16.79 2.05 -3.28
N ARG A 145 -15.89 1.14 -3.66
CA ARG A 145 -15.78 -0.18 -3.05
C ARG A 145 -14.70 -0.18 -1.96
N TRP A 146 -15.04 -0.74 -0.80
CA TRP A 146 -14.14 -0.93 0.31
C TRP A 146 -13.69 -2.39 0.38
N PHE A 147 -12.48 -2.66 -0.05
CA PHE A 147 -11.88 -3.98 0.03
C PHE A 147 -11.41 -4.28 1.45
N SER A 148 -11.67 -5.49 1.92
CA SER A 148 -11.28 -5.99 3.23
C SER A 148 -9.98 -6.80 3.17
N LYS A 149 -9.50 -7.26 4.33
CA LYS A 149 -8.34 -8.15 4.40
C LYS A 149 -8.60 -9.48 3.67
N GLU A 150 -9.82 -9.98 3.74
CA GLU A 150 -10.26 -11.21 3.10
C GLU A 150 -10.17 -11.10 1.57
N ASP A 151 -10.48 -9.93 0.99
CA ASP A 151 -10.30 -9.65 -0.44
C ASP A 151 -8.82 -9.62 -0.84
N MET A 152 -7.92 -9.32 0.12
CA MET A 152 -6.47 -9.16 -0.07
C MET A 152 -5.67 -10.34 0.53
N SER A 153 -6.17 -11.57 0.39
CA SER A 153 -5.62 -12.75 1.07
C SER A 153 -4.37 -13.35 0.41
N THR A 154 -4.01 -12.92 -0.79
CA THR A 154 -2.81 -13.33 -1.53
C THR A 154 -2.14 -12.13 -2.17
N LEU A 155 -0.88 -12.25 -2.62
CA LEU A 155 -0.21 -11.19 -3.39
C LEU A 155 -0.93 -10.89 -4.71
N ASP A 156 -1.49 -11.92 -5.35
CA ASP A 156 -2.21 -11.79 -6.62
C ASP A 156 -3.54 -11.02 -6.48
N THR A 157 -4.10 -10.95 -5.29
CA THR A 157 -5.30 -10.13 -5.00
C THR A 157 -4.95 -8.80 -4.36
N LEU A 158 -3.97 -8.76 -3.46
CA LEU A 158 -3.53 -7.55 -2.77
C LEU A 158 -2.94 -6.52 -3.74
N GLY A 159 -2.00 -6.92 -4.60
CA GLY A 159 -1.32 -6.02 -5.54
C GLY A 159 -2.30 -5.23 -6.42
N PRO A 160 -3.19 -5.90 -7.19
CA PRO A 160 -4.21 -5.23 -8.00
C PRO A 160 -5.15 -4.32 -7.20
N ILE A 161 -5.54 -4.69 -5.98
CA ILE A 161 -6.42 -3.84 -5.13
C ILE A 161 -5.69 -2.57 -4.69
N ILE A 162 -4.43 -2.66 -4.24
CA ILE A 162 -3.65 -1.47 -3.86
C ILE A 162 -3.36 -0.60 -5.08
N ARG A 163 -3.07 -1.20 -6.23
CA ARG A 163 -2.93 -0.50 -7.51
C ARG A 163 -4.23 0.22 -7.89
N ALA A 164 -5.38 -0.43 -7.83
CA ALA A 164 -6.69 0.16 -8.11
C ALA A 164 -6.95 1.38 -7.22
N SER A 165 -6.71 1.23 -5.89
CA SER A 165 -6.83 2.32 -4.92
C SER A 165 -5.95 3.54 -5.24
N SER A 166 -4.83 3.34 -5.96
CA SER A 166 -3.81 4.36 -6.22
C SER A 166 -3.77 4.83 -7.68
N THR A 167 -4.62 4.29 -8.54
CA THR A 167 -4.59 4.58 -9.98
C THR A 167 -5.20 5.94 -10.31
N LEU A 168 -4.34 6.94 -10.53
CA LEU A 168 -4.74 8.24 -11.05
C LEU A 168 -4.83 8.17 -12.58
N PRO A 169 -5.99 8.52 -13.19
CA PRO A 169 -6.17 8.56 -14.64
C PRO A 169 -5.06 9.38 -15.32
N ILE A 170 -4.68 8.99 -16.54
CA ILE A 170 -3.55 9.53 -17.32
C ILE A 170 -2.18 9.11 -16.79
N LEU A 171 -1.97 9.10 -15.46
CA LEU A 171 -0.69 8.72 -14.86
C LEU A 171 -0.51 7.20 -14.80
N MET A 172 -1.61 6.47 -14.66
CA MET A 172 -1.65 5.00 -14.61
C MET A 172 -2.88 4.46 -15.35
N PRO A 173 -2.79 3.30 -16.00
CA PRO A 173 -3.96 2.67 -16.62
C PRO A 173 -4.93 2.15 -15.55
N PRO A 174 -6.26 2.24 -15.77
CA PRO A 174 -7.26 1.66 -14.88
C PRO A 174 -7.03 0.16 -14.61
N VAL A 175 -7.59 -0.34 -13.53
CA VAL A 175 -7.44 -1.73 -13.09
C VAL A 175 -8.77 -2.47 -13.21
N GLU A 176 -8.74 -3.65 -13.81
CA GLU A 176 -9.91 -4.52 -13.88
C GLU A 176 -9.89 -5.52 -12.71
N ILE A 177 -10.96 -5.56 -11.92
CA ILE A 177 -11.16 -6.52 -10.83
C ILE A 177 -12.59 -7.04 -10.92
N ASP A 178 -12.77 -8.35 -11.02
CA ASP A 178 -14.07 -9.03 -11.10
C ASP A 178 -14.98 -8.51 -12.24
N GLY A 179 -14.38 -8.02 -13.34
CA GLY A 179 -15.08 -7.49 -14.51
C GLY A 179 -15.53 -6.02 -14.37
N ASP A 180 -15.20 -5.35 -13.29
CA ASP A 180 -15.42 -3.91 -13.09
C ASP A 180 -14.10 -3.15 -13.19
N THR A 181 -14.16 -1.92 -13.71
CA THR A 181 -13.00 -1.01 -13.86
C THR A 181 -12.84 -0.13 -12.62
N TYR A 182 -11.63 -0.08 -12.07
CA TYR A 182 -11.31 0.71 -10.87
C TYR A 182 -10.25 1.76 -11.12
N VAL A 183 -10.39 2.88 -10.41
CA VAL A 183 -9.41 3.97 -10.32
C VAL A 183 -9.27 4.43 -8.86
N ASP A 184 -8.39 5.41 -8.60
CA ASP A 184 -8.09 5.92 -7.27
C ASP A 184 -9.36 6.21 -6.44
N GLY A 185 -9.38 5.70 -5.22
CA GLY A 185 -10.55 5.83 -4.33
C GLY A 185 -10.89 7.26 -3.98
N ALA A 186 -9.92 8.18 -3.99
CA ALA A 186 -10.14 9.61 -3.77
C ALA A 186 -10.91 10.32 -4.90
N LEU A 187 -11.14 9.66 -6.04
CA LEU A 187 -11.97 10.19 -7.13
C LEU A 187 -13.46 9.88 -6.94
N GLY A 188 -13.80 9.06 -5.97
CA GLY A 188 -15.19 8.74 -5.64
C GLY A 188 -15.89 9.81 -4.81
N PRO A 189 -17.23 9.72 -4.69
CA PRO A 189 -17.99 10.58 -3.79
C PRO A 189 -17.45 10.43 -2.35
N ASN A 190 -17.11 11.54 -1.72
CA ASN A 190 -16.53 11.60 -0.36
C ASN A 190 -15.14 10.92 -0.23
N GLY A 191 -14.38 10.83 -1.34
CA GLY A 191 -13.01 10.37 -1.36
C GLY A 191 -12.02 11.45 -0.94
#